data_5c8e967054727fca74bc5851f3fd4124
#
_entry.id   5c8e967054727fca74bc5851f3fd4124
#
_cell.length_a   1.000
_cell.length_b   1.000
_cell.length_c   1.000
_cell.angle_alpha   90.00
_cell.angle_beta   90.00
_cell.angle_gamma   90.00
#
_symmetry.space_group_name_H-M   'P 1'
#
loop_
_entity.id
_entity.type
_entity.pdbx_description
1 polymer ?
#
loop_
_entity_poly.entity_id
_entity_poly.type
_entity_poly.pdbx_seq_one_letter_code
_entity_poly.pdbx_strand_id
1 'polypeptide(L)'
;MYSRVGRVCKNDEGGPHTFRNKWTTFLKTRLNCSVPGSYPFYFDQIQSLSQVVKTNTEDVVFGVFNTPENSIVGSAVCSFRMSDIRDSFNGAFKAQRDVNSNWLPLAKQQVPQTRPGSCHIDSERLDEEHLNFLKENTLMDQAVPSAINMPHFIKTSPHERLTTIAVDPSVPTSSGESADVLFLGTIRGMSSNLHEGVPRTTLIEELQVFPLHVPVSNIQVVRSGSMPRVVVLSKHEVKSLPVQRCHSSNIQSCDECVAIQDPYCAWNVKSQRCQNLQDSSADSSSLLQNLGEGHHDGCPAVSSTNSGNYEEMWIP
;
A
#
# COMPACT_ATOMS: atom_id res chain seq x y z
N MET A 1 12.51 -7.05 -15.24
CA MET A 1 11.52 -5.99 -15.55
C MET A 1 11.40 -5.15 -14.29
N TYR A 2 11.27 -3.80 -14.39
CA TYR A 2 11.19 -2.92 -13.23
C TYR A 2 9.90 -2.10 -13.30
N SER A 3 9.22 -1.96 -12.17
CA SER A 3 8.06 -1.07 -12.04
C SER A 3 8.51 0.38 -12.06
N ARG A 4 7.82 1.20 -12.84
CA ARG A 4 8.12 2.62 -13.03
C ARG A 4 6.86 3.46 -12.98
N VAL A 5 7.02 4.70 -12.55
CA VAL A 5 6.03 5.76 -12.71
C VAL A 5 6.47 6.65 -13.88
N GLY A 6 5.52 7.02 -14.74
CA GLY A 6 5.71 7.95 -15.84
C GLY A 6 5.05 9.30 -15.54
N ARG A 7 5.62 10.38 -16.08
CA ARG A 7 5.04 11.72 -16.04
C ARG A 7 4.94 12.28 -17.47
N VAL A 8 3.81 12.90 -17.75
CA VAL A 8 3.54 13.67 -18.98
C VAL A 8 2.86 14.97 -18.59
N CYS A 9 3.18 16.06 -19.25
CA CYS A 9 2.51 17.34 -19.04
C CYS A 9 1.12 17.33 -19.71
N LYS A 10 0.13 17.93 -19.04
CA LYS A 10 -1.26 17.97 -19.54
C LYS A 10 -1.41 18.76 -20.85
N ASN A 11 -0.53 19.73 -21.08
CA ASN A 11 -0.49 20.59 -22.27
C ASN A 11 0.46 20.06 -23.35
N ASP A 12 0.89 18.81 -23.29
CA ASP A 12 1.75 18.19 -24.28
C ASP A 12 0.90 17.69 -25.46
N GLU A 13 0.90 18.41 -26.55
CA GLU A 13 0.18 18.08 -27.79
C GLU A 13 1.03 17.31 -28.80
N GLY A 14 2.23 16.91 -28.37
CA GLY A 14 3.24 16.31 -29.24
C GLY A 14 4.18 17.34 -29.82
N GLY A 15 5.07 16.90 -30.69
CA GLY A 15 6.13 17.74 -31.26
C GLY A 15 6.22 17.65 -32.79
N PRO A 16 7.15 18.39 -33.37
CA PRO A 16 7.38 18.36 -34.82
C PRO A 16 8.04 17.05 -35.27
N HIS A 17 8.00 16.80 -36.59
CA HIS A 17 8.71 15.71 -37.26
C HIS A 17 8.43 14.30 -36.64
N THR A 18 9.43 13.67 -36.10
CA THR A 18 9.37 12.29 -35.54
C THR A 18 8.56 12.19 -34.25
N PHE A 19 8.23 13.32 -33.63
CA PHE A 19 7.38 13.40 -32.44
C PHE A 19 5.92 13.75 -32.76
N ARG A 20 5.53 13.78 -34.01
CA ARG A 20 4.14 13.93 -34.38
C ARG A 20 3.29 12.83 -33.71
N ASN A 21 2.27 13.21 -32.96
CA ASN A 21 1.43 12.30 -32.16
C ASN A 21 2.19 11.51 -31.09
N LYS A 22 3.32 12.01 -30.61
CA LYS A 22 4.08 11.44 -29.48
C LYS A 22 4.33 12.51 -28.45
N TRP A 23 4.26 12.12 -27.19
CA TRP A 23 4.58 13.02 -26.09
C TRP A 23 6.05 13.47 -26.13
N THR A 24 6.25 14.76 -25.92
CA THR A 24 7.57 15.41 -25.86
C THR A 24 8.02 15.70 -24.42
N THR A 25 7.18 15.39 -23.44
CA THR A 25 7.48 15.64 -22.02
C THR A 25 7.53 14.35 -21.19
N PHE A 26 7.41 13.18 -21.83
CA PHE A 26 7.40 11.89 -21.16
C PHE A 26 8.73 11.60 -20.48
N LEU A 27 8.68 11.42 -19.15
CA LEU A 27 9.77 10.94 -18.33
C LEU A 27 9.30 9.77 -17.50
N LYS A 28 10.22 8.88 -17.08
CA LYS A 28 9.95 7.72 -16.24
C LYS A 28 11.01 7.55 -15.16
N THR A 29 10.60 7.10 -13.97
CA THR A 29 11.50 6.72 -12.89
C THR A 29 11.07 5.40 -12.26
N ARG A 30 12.03 4.68 -11.65
CA ARG A 30 11.76 3.41 -10.97
C ARG A 30 11.05 3.67 -9.65
N LEU A 31 10.06 2.84 -9.31
CA LEU A 31 9.52 2.72 -7.97
C LEU A 31 10.36 1.67 -7.22
N ASN A 32 10.90 2.03 -6.07
CA ASN A 32 11.75 1.15 -5.28
C ASN A 32 10.94 0.57 -4.10
N CYS A 33 10.49 -0.68 -4.26
CA CYS A 33 9.92 -1.47 -3.17
C CYS A 33 10.89 -2.59 -2.85
N SER A 34 11.65 -2.47 -1.75
CA SER A 34 12.67 -3.43 -1.38
C SER A 34 12.87 -3.54 0.13
N VAL A 35 13.31 -4.70 0.56
CA VAL A 35 13.87 -4.87 1.91
C VAL A 35 15.29 -4.36 1.88
N PRO A 36 15.65 -3.39 2.74
CA PRO A 36 17.00 -2.84 2.78
C PRO A 36 18.01 -3.85 3.34
N GLY A 37 19.28 -3.67 2.99
CA GLY A 37 20.39 -4.49 3.45
C GLY A 37 21.63 -4.28 2.59
N SER A 38 22.72 -4.98 2.91
CA SER A 38 23.94 -4.97 2.08
C SER A 38 23.66 -5.42 0.66
N TYR A 39 22.72 -6.33 0.50
CA TYR A 39 22.13 -6.76 -0.78
C TYR A 39 20.62 -6.62 -0.68
N PRO A 40 20.04 -5.49 -1.14
CA PRO A 40 18.60 -5.28 -1.05
C PRO A 40 17.81 -6.32 -1.82
N PHE A 41 16.69 -6.77 -1.24
CA PHE A 41 15.76 -7.68 -1.91
C PHE A 41 14.59 -6.90 -2.50
N TYR A 42 14.43 -6.98 -3.83
CA TYR A 42 13.50 -6.17 -4.60
C TYR A 42 12.21 -6.90 -4.96
N PHE A 43 11.09 -6.17 -4.86
CA PHE A 43 9.80 -6.54 -5.41
C PHE A 43 9.54 -5.65 -6.63
N ASP A 44 9.83 -6.18 -7.81
CA ASP A 44 9.94 -5.37 -9.04
C ASP A 44 8.68 -5.36 -9.91
N GLN A 45 7.65 -6.16 -9.58
CA GLN A 45 6.44 -6.29 -10.39
C GLN A 45 5.24 -5.69 -9.69
N ILE A 46 4.88 -4.45 -10.05
CA ILE A 46 3.67 -3.79 -9.55
C ILE A 46 2.42 -4.53 -10.05
N GLN A 47 1.47 -4.73 -9.16
CA GLN A 47 0.18 -5.36 -9.44
C GLN A 47 -0.97 -4.36 -9.38
N SER A 48 -0.95 -3.49 -8.39
CA SER A 48 -2.03 -2.55 -8.12
C SER A 48 -1.51 -1.33 -7.37
N LEU A 49 -2.21 -0.21 -7.53
CA LEU A 49 -2.02 1.02 -6.75
C LEU A 49 -3.33 1.42 -6.10
N SER A 50 -3.25 2.01 -4.91
CA SER A 50 -4.37 2.70 -4.28
C SER A 50 -4.68 4.02 -5.00
N GLN A 51 -5.77 4.65 -4.61
CA GLN A 51 -5.93 6.08 -4.81
C GLN A 51 -4.87 6.84 -4.01
N VAL A 52 -4.64 8.11 -4.37
CA VAL A 52 -3.81 8.99 -3.55
C VAL A 52 -4.51 9.22 -2.22
N VAL A 53 -3.85 8.82 -1.14
CA VAL A 53 -4.31 9.00 0.23
C VAL A 53 -3.75 10.31 0.75
N LYS A 54 -4.62 11.17 1.24
CA LYS A 54 -4.23 12.41 1.90
C LYS A 54 -4.04 12.13 3.38
N THR A 55 -2.81 12.17 3.83
CA THR A 55 -2.49 12.13 5.25
C THR A 55 -2.38 13.56 5.81
N ASN A 56 -2.27 13.70 7.13
CA ASN A 56 -2.13 15.01 7.76
C ASN A 56 -0.85 15.76 7.34
N THR A 57 0.16 15.05 6.85
CA THR A 57 1.48 15.61 6.52
C THR A 57 1.76 15.67 5.03
N GLU A 58 1.23 14.71 4.26
CA GLU A 58 1.55 14.57 2.84
C GLU A 58 0.59 13.64 2.08
N ASP A 59 0.63 13.72 0.76
CA ASP A 59 -0.10 12.83 -0.13
C ASP A 59 0.73 11.58 -0.43
N VAL A 60 0.15 10.38 -0.21
CA VAL A 60 0.82 9.09 -0.36
C VAL A 60 0.02 8.17 -1.30
N VAL A 61 0.69 7.33 -2.05
CA VAL A 61 0.08 6.23 -2.81
C VAL A 61 0.66 4.90 -2.35
N PHE A 62 -0.20 3.93 -2.05
CA PHE A 62 0.20 2.57 -1.71
C PHE A 62 0.20 1.68 -2.94
N GLY A 63 1.13 0.75 -3.00
CA GLY A 63 1.21 -0.21 -4.10
C GLY A 63 1.52 -1.61 -3.65
N VAL A 64 0.96 -2.57 -4.36
CA VAL A 64 1.26 -4.00 -4.24
C VAL A 64 2.28 -4.38 -5.29
N PHE A 65 3.33 -5.05 -4.85
CA PHE A 65 4.45 -5.50 -5.68
C PHE A 65 4.72 -6.98 -5.47
N ASN A 66 5.06 -7.68 -6.52
CA ASN A 66 5.45 -9.09 -6.49
C ASN A 66 6.91 -9.25 -6.94
N THR A 67 7.51 -10.36 -6.54
CA THR A 67 8.76 -10.83 -7.12
C THR A 67 8.49 -11.47 -8.49
N PRO A 68 9.47 -11.51 -9.41
CA PRO A 68 9.38 -12.29 -10.65
C PRO A 68 9.07 -13.77 -10.37
N GLU A 69 8.44 -14.45 -11.34
CA GLU A 69 8.05 -15.87 -11.19
C GLU A 69 9.25 -16.81 -10.97
N ASN A 70 10.40 -16.45 -11.53
CA ASN A 70 11.63 -17.25 -11.45
C ASN A 70 12.51 -16.92 -10.23
N SER A 71 11.96 -16.23 -9.21
CA SER A 71 12.67 -15.87 -7.99
C SER A 71 11.97 -16.43 -6.76
N ILE A 72 12.51 -16.12 -5.57
CA ILE A 72 11.82 -16.41 -4.30
C ILE A 72 10.44 -15.74 -4.35
N VAL A 73 9.39 -16.55 -4.20
CA VAL A 73 8.00 -16.06 -4.30
C VAL A 73 7.67 -15.18 -3.11
N GLY A 74 7.30 -13.95 -3.40
CA GLY A 74 6.91 -12.99 -2.38
C GLY A 74 6.09 -11.83 -2.95
N SER A 75 5.32 -11.22 -2.08
CA SER A 75 4.57 -10.00 -2.33
C SER A 75 4.87 -8.98 -1.24
N ALA A 76 4.84 -7.70 -1.59
CA ALA A 76 5.06 -6.61 -0.66
C ALA A 76 4.09 -5.46 -0.91
N VAL A 77 3.83 -4.70 0.14
CA VAL A 77 3.11 -3.41 0.08
C VAL A 77 4.10 -2.31 0.41
N CYS A 78 4.28 -1.38 -0.51
CA CYS A 78 5.07 -0.17 -0.31
C CYS A 78 4.21 1.07 -0.53
N SER A 79 4.55 2.16 0.15
CA SER A 79 3.96 3.47 -0.10
C SER A 79 4.99 4.42 -0.71
N PHE A 80 4.51 5.41 -1.46
CA PHE A 80 5.35 6.42 -2.11
C PHE A 80 4.75 7.79 -1.88
N ARG A 81 5.57 8.75 -1.41
CA ARG A 81 5.16 10.14 -1.26
C ARG A 81 5.06 10.80 -2.63
N MET A 82 4.00 11.57 -2.82
CA MET A 82 3.85 12.34 -4.07
C MET A 82 4.92 13.41 -4.22
N SER A 83 5.50 13.90 -3.13
CA SER A 83 6.69 14.76 -3.13
C SER A 83 7.90 14.06 -3.72
N ASP A 84 8.24 12.85 -3.22
CA ASP A 84 9.40 12.08 -3.69
C ASP A 84 9.28 11.69 -5.18
N ILE A 85 8.05 11.38 -5.63
CA ILE A 85 7.77 11.16 -7.05
C ILE A 85 8.09 12.42 -7.86
N ARG A 86 7.62 13.59 -7.44
CA ARG A 86 7.91 14.87 -8.13
C ARG A 86 9.39 15.19 -8.14
N ASP A 87 10.07 15.00 -7.02
CA ASP A 87 11.48 15.31 -6.87
C ASP A 87 12.37 14.40 -7.73
N SER A 88 12.00 13.11 -7.86
CA SER A 88 12.68 12.18 -8.75
C SER A 88 12.69 12.66 -10.21
N PHE A 89 11.61 13.29 -10.67
CA PHE A 89 11.52 13.86 -12.02
C PHE A 89 12.36 15.15 -12.19
N ASN A 90 12.78 15.79 -11.12
CA ASN A 90 13.65 16.95 -11.13
C ASN A 90 15.14 16.58 -10.96
N GLY A 91 15.45 15.30 -10.71
CA GLY A 91 16.79 14.76 -10.53
C GLY A 91 17.60 14.61 -11.82
N ALA A 92 18.70 13.89 -11.75
CA ALA A 92 19.55 13.59 -12.91
C ALA A 92 18.86 12.60 -13.88
N PHE A 93 19.21 12.70 -15.16
CA PHE A 93 18.88 11.70 -16.15
C PHE A 93 19.84 10.52 -16.08
N LYS A 94 19.40 9.35 -16.51
CA LYS A 94 20.19 8.13 -16.61
C LYS A 94 20.23 7.65 -18.05
N ALA A 95 21.40 7.31 -18.53
CA ALA A 95 21.59 6.81 -19.88
C ALA A 95 22.45 5.56 -19.91
N GLN A 96 22.31 4.83 -20.99
CA GLN A 96 23.16 3.70 -21.36
C GLN A 96 23.87 4.06 -22.65
N ARG A 97 25.19 4.01 -22.66
CA ARG A 97 25.98 4.42 -23.80
C ARG A 97 25.76 3.48 -25.02
N ASP A 98 25.70 2.20 -24.74
CA ASP A 98 25.42 1.12 -25.69
C ASP A 98 24.78 -0.07 -24.96
N VAL A 99 24.26 -1.05 -25.68
CA VAL A 99 23.52 -2.19 -25.10
C VAL A 99 24.32 -3.04 -24.11
N ASN A 100 25.65 -2.94 -24.12
CA ASN A 100 26.54 -3.69 -23.23
C ASN A 100 27.07 -2.86 -22.07
N SER A 101 26.81 -1.55 -22.09
CA SER A 101 27.28 -0.61 -21.05
C SER A 101 26.31 -0.56 -19.88
N ASN A 102 26.84 -0.15 -18.73
CA ASN A 102 26.01 0.10 -17.55
C ASN A 102 25.17 1.40 -17.73
N TRP A 103 23.99 1.39 -17.11
CA TRP A 103 23.18 2.60 -16.96
C TRP A 103 23.83 3.52 -15.94
N LEU A 104 24.24 4.72 -16.34
CA LEU A 104 24.92 5.70 -15.52
C LEU A 104 24.22 7.06 -15.55
N PRO A 105 24.34 7.86 -14.47
CA PRO A 105 23.82 9.23 -14.48
C PRO A 105 24.51 10.06 -15.56
N LEU A 106 23.71 10.86 -16.28
CA LEU A 106 24.21 11.82 -17.25
C LEU A 106 24.84 13.04 -16.57
N ALA A 107 25.98 13.49 -17.06
CA ALA A 107 26.57 14.73 -16.61
C ALA A 107 25.66 15.94 -16.98
N LYS A 108 25.59 16.93 -16.09
CA LYS A 108 24.73 18.11 -16.28
C LYS A 108 24.99 18.84 -17.62
N GLN A 109 26.24 18.83 -18.09
CA GLN A 109 26.65 19.45 -19.35
C GLN A 109 26.09 18.76 -20.60
N GLN A 110 25.64 17.52 -20.47
CA GLN A 110 25.04 16.74 -21.55
C GLN A 110 23.53 16.92 -21.66
N VAL A 111 22.94 17.63 -20.69
CA VAL A 111 21.50 17.91 -20.66
C VAL A 111 21.25 19.28 -21.27
N PRO A 112 20.31 19.42 -22.22
CA PRO A 112 19.95 20.72 -22.80
C PRO A 112 19.64 21.78 -21.74
N GLN A 113 19.98 23.05 -22.03
CA GLN A 113 19.81 24.15 -21.06
C GLN A 113 18.38 24.27 -20.55
N THR A 114 17.41 24.19 -21.48
CA THR A 114 16.00 24.07 -21.11
C THR A 114 15.73 22.62 -20.75
N ARG A 115 15.43 22.35 -19.49
CA ARG A 115 15.31 20.97 -18.98
C ARG A 115 14.25 20.18 -19.77
N PRO A 116 14.63 19.05 -20.42
CA PRO A 116 13.69 18.17 -21.10
C PRO A 116 12.63 17.62 -20.13
N GLY A 117 11.39 17.51 -20.62
CA GLY A 117 10.25 17.06 -19.81
C GLY A 117 9.65 18.15 -18.91
N SER A 118 10.07 19.41 -19.03
CA SER A 118 9.51 20.55 -18.31
C SER A 118 8.13 20.93 -18.91
N CYS A 119 7.14 21.16 -18.03
CA CYS A 119 5.77 21.52 -18.43
C CYS A 119 5.59 23.02 -18.80
N HIS A 120 6.66 23.79 -18.80
CA HIS A 120 6.65 25.22 -19.15
C HIS A 120 7.05 25.49 -20.58
N ILE A 121 7.38 24.45 -21.34
CA ILE A 121 7.85 24.56 -22.71
C ILE A 121 6.66 24.34 -23.65
N ASP A 122 6.57 25.18 -24.69
CA ASP A 122 5.69 24.95 -25.83
C ASP A 122 6.22 23.76 -26.62
N SER A 123 5.47 22.66 -26.62
CA SER A 123 5.89 21.39 -27.22
C SER A 123 6.07 21.46 -28.74
N GLU A 124 5.35 22.38 -29.42
CA GLU A 124 5.45 22.58 -30.86
C GLU A 124 6.72 23.31 -31.29
N ARG A 125 7.36 24.03 -30.35
CA ARG A 125 8.56 24.85 -30.60
C ARG A 125 9.85 24.24 -30.10
N LEU A 126 9.83 22.95 -29.74
CA LEU A 126 11.04 22.26 -29.31
C LEU A 126 12.06 22.16 -30.45
N ASP A 127 13.30 22.50 -30.12
CA ASP A 127 14.42 22.38 -31.07
C ASP A 127 14.83 20.90 -31.27
N GLU A 128 15.67 20.69 -32.27
CA GLU A 128 16.12 19.35 -32.63
C GLU A 128 16.99 18.70 -31.54
N GLU A 129 17.75 19.49 -30.82
CA GLU A 129 18.59 19.03 -29.69
C GLU A 129 17.72 18.42 -28.59
N HIS A 130 16.64 19.10 -28.19
CA HIS A 130 15.65 18.60 -27.22
C HIS A 130 15.00 17.30 -27.66
N LEU A 131 14.55 17.27 -28.90
CA LEU A 131 13.87 16.11 -29.45
C LEU A 131 14.79 14.88 -29.54
N ASN A 132 16.06 15.08 -29.93
CA ASN A 132 17.04 14.01 -29.98
C ASN A 132 17.40 13.51 -28.56
N PHE A 133 17.54 14.43 -27.60
CA PHE A 133 17.77 14.06 -26.21
C PHE A 133 16.64 13.17 -25.67
N LEU A 134 15.38 13.53 -25.90
CA LEU A 134 14.20 12.80 -25.39
C LEU A 134 14.00 11.43 -26.07
N LYS A 135 14.50 11.22 -27.27
CA LYS A 135 14.44 9.88 -27.91
C LYS A 135 15.18 8.84 -27.09
N GLU A 136 16.29 9.22 -26.44
CA GLU A 136 17.22 8.31 -25.80
C GLU A 136 17.17 8.39 -24.27
N ASN A 137 16.86 9.55 -23.69
CA ASN A 137 17.07 9.84 -22.28
C ASN A 137 15.78 10.20 -21.55
N THR A 138 14.84 9.27 -21.45
CA THR A 138 13.58 9.45 -20.72
C THR A 138 13.63 8.92 -19.28
N LEU A 139 14.70 8.21 -18.92
CA LEU A 139 14.83 7.56 -17.61
C LEU A 139 15.56 8.48 -16.61
N MET A 140 14.95 8.64 -15.43
CA MET A 140 15.59 9.34 -14.32
C MET A 140 16.57 8.40 -13.59
N ASP A 141 17.64 8.96 -13.07
CA ASP A 141 18.65 8.20 -12.34
C ASP A 141 18.17 7.76 -10.97
N GLN A 142 17.59 8.68 -10.22
CA GLN A 142 17.09 8.40 -8.88
C GLN A 142 15.75 7.64 -8.95
N ALA A 143 15.69 6.48 -8.28
CA ALA A 143 14.44 5.79 -8.05
C ALA A 143 13.63 6.51 -6.95
N VAL A 144 12.31 6.44 -7.03
CA VAL A 144 11.41 6.89 -5.95
C VAL A 144 11.56 5.91 -4.78
N PRO A 145 11.99 6.36 -3.60
CA PRO A 145 12.09 5.50 -2.43
C PRO A 145 10.70 5.14 -1.89
N SER A 146 10.59 4.01 -1.19
CA SER A 146 9.43 3.77 -0.33
C SER A 146 9.40 4.80 0.80
N ALA A 147 8.22 5.29 1.18
CA ALA A 147 8.04 6.36 2.15
C ALA A 147 8.70 6.09 3.51
N ILE A 148 8.77 4.83 3.91
CA ILE A 148 9.45 4.39 5.15
C ILE A 148 10.76 3.64 4.88
N ASN A 149 11.29 3.70 3.65
CA ASN A 149 12.51 3.02 3.19
C ASN A 149 12.47 1.48 3.28
N MET A 150 11.30 0.89 3.50
CA MET A 150 11.06 -0.55 3.54
C MET A 150 9.60 -0.84 3.18
N PRO A 151 9.22 -2.09 2.89
CA PRO A 151 7.82 -2.46 2.76
C PRO A 151 7.05 -2.33 4.09
N HIS A 152 5.79 -1.90 4.04
CA HIS A 152 4.86 -1.94 5.17
C HIS A 152 4.48 -3.37 5.54
N PHE A 153 4.32 -4.21 4.53
CA PHE A 153 3.91 -5.60 4.68
C PHE A 153 4.61 -6.48 3.65
N ILE A 154 4.99 -7.68 4.06
CA ILE A 154 5.60 -8.70 3.20
C ILE A 154 4.88 -10.01 3.44
N LYS A 155 4.44 -10.65 2.35
CA LYS A 155 3.89 -12.00 2.38
C LYS A 155 4.77 -12.92 1.51
N THR A 156 5.41 -13.90 2.17
CA THR A 156 6.19 -14.94 1.49
C THR A 156 5.39 -16.24 1.53
N SER A 157 4.87 -16.64 0.39
CA SER A 157 4.10 -17.88 0.27
C SER A 157 4.26 -18.42 -1.14
N PRO A 158 4.60 -19.69 -1.32
CA PRO A 158 4.75 -20.28 -2.66
C PRO A 158 3.41 -20.35 -3.42
N HIS A 159 2.30 -20.31 -2.70
CA HIS A 159 0.97 -20.50 -3.28
C HIS A 159 0.09 -19.25 -3.24
N GLU A 160 0.59 -18.14 -2.71
CA GLU A 160 -0.22 -16.95 -2.52
C GLU A 160 0.55 -15.68 -2.91
N ARG A 161 -0.08 -14.88 -3.76
CA ARG A 161 0.42 -13.57 -4.19
C ARG A 161 -0.66 -12.53 -4.02
N LEU A 162 -0.26 -11.34 -3.66
CA LEU A 162 -1.14 -10.18 -3.62
C LEU A 162 -1.46 -9.71 -5.05
N THR A 163 -2.70 -9.29 -5.27
CA THR A 163 -3.20 -8.86 -6.58
C THR A 163 -3.66 -7.42 -6.61
N THR A 164 -4.25 -6.94 -5.51
CA THR A 164 -4.89 -5.62 -5.49
C THR A 164 -4.87 -5.02 -4.08
N ILE A 165 -5.05 -3.70 -4.02
CA ILE A 165 -5.10 -2.93 -2.79
C ILE A 165 -6.20 -1.86 -2.85
N ALA A 166 -6.88 -1.65 -1.74
CA ALA A 166 -7.68 -0.48 -1.44
C ALA A 166 -7.32 0.06 -0.06
N VAL A 167 -7.52 1.35 0.15
CA VAL A 167 -7.21 2.01 1.42
C VAL A 167 -8.44 2.73 1.93
N ASP A 168 -8.75 2.54 3.20
CA ASP A 168 -9.66 3.41 3.96
C ASP A 168 -8.82 4.33 4.83
N PRO A 169 -8.66 5.60 4.43
CA PRO A 169 -7.75 6.51 5.10
C PRO A 169 -8.39 7.14 6.34
N SER A 170 -7.54 7.48 7.29
CA SER A 170 -7.89 8.30 8.46
C SER A 170 -9.08 7.74 9.26
N VAL A 171 -9.10 6.44 9.47
CA VAL A 171 -10.08 5.78 10.35
C VAL A 171 -9.84 6.29 11.78
N PRO A 172 -10.85 6.90 12.42
CA PRO A 172 -10.69 7.47 13.77
C PRO A 172 -10.54 6.35 14.80
N THR A 173 -9.67 6.57 15.78
CA THR A 173 -9.41 5.67 16.90
C THR A 173 -9.97 6.21 18.21
N SER A 174 -10.06 5.39 19.26
CA SER A 174 -10.52 5.81 20.58
C SER A 174 -9.59 6.82 21.27
N SER A 175 -8.30 6.86 20.87
CA SER A 175 -7.32 7.84 21.37
C SER A 175 -7.45 9.23 20.73
N GLY A 176 -8.31 9.38 19.71
CA GLY A 176 -8.43 10.62 18.94
C GLY A 176 -7.41 10.76 17.81
N GLU A 177 -6.53 9.78 17.63
CA GLU A 177 -5.66 9.64 16.46
C GLU A 177 -6.44 9.01 15.30
N SER A 178 -5.78 8.83 14.17
CA SER A 178 -6.34 8.11 13.03
C SER A 178 -5.35 7.08 12.49
N ALA A 179 -5.88 6.01 11.92
CA ALA A 179 -5.10 4.96 11.28
C ALA A 179 -5.59 4.71 9.85
N ASP A 180 -4.68 4.36 8.94
CA ASP A 180 -5.05 3.94 7.60
C ASP A 180 -5.26 2.43 7.57
N VAL A 181 -6.38 1.97 7.02
CA VAL A 181 -6.68 0.55 6.88
C VAL A 181 -6.51 0.11 5.42
N LEU A 182 -5.65 -0.88 5.22
CA LEU A 182 -5.32 -1.42 3.91
C LEU A 182 -6.06 -2.74 3.69
N PHE A 183 -6.80 -2.85 2.60
CA PHE A 183 -7.48 -4.07 2.17
C PHE A 183 -6.74 -4.66 0.97
N LEU A 184 -6.22 -5.88 1.12
CA LEU A 184 -5.41 -6.57 0.13
C LEU A 184 -6.13 -7.79 -0.43
N GLY A 185 -6.13 -7.95 -1.73
CA GLY A 185 -6.64 -9.15 -2.40
C GLY A 185 -5.52 -10.10 -2.80
N THR A 186 -5.83 -11.41 -2.89
CA THR A 186 -4.87 -12.43 -3.29
C THR A 186 -5.35 -13.28 -4.47
N ILE A 187 -4.43 -14.02 -5.09
CA ILE A 187 -4.74 -14.98 -6.16
C ILE A 187 -5.59 -16.17 -5.69
N ARG A 188 -5.73 -16.37 -4.38
CA ARG A 188 -6.51 -17.47 -3.77
C ARG A 188 -7.88 -17.04 -3.26
N GLY A 189 -8.35 -15.86 -3.66
CA GLY A 189 -9.65 -15.35 -3.27
C GLY A 189 -9.73 -14.86 -1.81
N MET A 190 -8.58 -14.64 -1.15
CA MET A 190 -8.53 -14.10 0.20
C MET A 190 -8.47 -12.57 0.17
N SER A 191 -9.04 -11.94 1.18
CA SER A 191 -8.84 -10.54 1.54
C SER A 191 -8.13 -10.48 2.88
N SER A 192 -7.01 -9.76 2.93
CA SER A 192 -6.26 -9.49 4.18
C SER A 192 -6.43 -8.02 4.53
N ASN A 193 -6.77 -7.74 5.77
CA ASN A 193 -6.94 -6.39 6.29
C ASN A 193 -5.76 -6.06 7.20
N LEU A 194 -5.16 -4.90 6.96
CA LEU A 194 -4.02 -4.40 7.72
C LEU A 194 -4.33 -2.99 8.20
N HIS A 195 -3.86 -2.59 9.36
CA HIS A 195 -3.81 -1.18 9.71
C HIS A 195 -2.36 -0.70 9.72
N GLU A 196 -2.14 0.53 9.26
CA GLU A 196 -0.90 1.24 9.38
C GLU A 196 -0.95 2.14 10.60
N GLY A 197 -0.10 1.87 11.57
CA GLY A 197 0.06 2.64 12.78
C GLY A 197 1.53 2.72 13.18
N VAL A 198 1.87 3.65 14.06
CA VAL A 198 3.23 3.77 14.59
C VAL A 198 3.40 2.78 15.74
N PRO A 199 4.40 1.89 15.71
CA PRO A 199 5.56 1.85 14.82
C PRO A 199 5.50 0.80 13.69
N ARG A 200 4.43 0.05 13.49
CA ARG A 200 4.37 -1.02 12.49
C ARG A 200 2.96 -1.31 11.98
N THR A 201 2.91 -1.92 10.80
CA THR A 201 1.68 -2.44 10.21
C THR A 201 1.27 -3.75 10.87
N THR A 202 0.02 -3.86 11.27
CA THR A 202 -0.54 -5.06 11.92
C THR A 202 -1.55 -5.73 10.99
N LEU A 203 -1.47 -7.06 10.88
CA LEU A 203 -2.48 -7.86 10.20
C LEU A 203 -3.69 -8.04 11.13
N ILE A 204 -4.84 -7.48 10.73
CA ILE A 204 -6.08 -7.57 11.50
C ILE A 204 -6.75 -8.93 11.28
N GLU A 205 -7.02 -9.27 10.01
CA GLU A 205 -7.69 -10.52 9.66
C GLU A 205 -7.38 -10.97 8.22
N GLU A 206 -7.62 -12.25 7.96
CA GLU A 206 -7.64 -12.83 6.61
C GLU A 206 -8.96 -13.55 6.38
N LEU A 207 -9.64 -13.24 5.29
CA LEU A 207 -10.96 -13.77 4.94
C LEU A 207 -10.93 -14.49 3.60
N GLN A 208 -11.44 -15.72 3.54
CA GLN A 208 -11.72 -16.40 2.28
C GLN A 208 -13.02 -15.84 1.69
N VAL A 209 -12.91 -14.92 0.73
CA VAL A 209 -14.04 -14.25 0.09
C VAL A 209 -14.60 -15.06 -1.07
N PHE A 210 -13.74 -15.62 -1.90
CA PHE A 210 -14.09 -16.46 -3.04
C PHE A 210 -13.53 -17.87 -2.87
N PRO A 211 -14.03 -18.87 -3.60
CA PRO A 211 -13.44 -20.21 -3.61
C PRO A 211 -11.94 -20.17 -3.93
N LEU A 212 -11.19 -21.16 -3.43
CA LEU A 212 -9.77 -21.32 -3.75
C LEU A 212 -9.55 -21.29 -5.27
N HIS A 213 -8.52 -20.61 -5.72
CA HIS A 213 -8.18 -20.43 -7.14
C HIS A 213 -9.06 -19.43 -7.92
N VAL A 214 -9.96 -18.71 -7.25
CA VAL A 214 -10.68 -17.57 -7.83
C VAL A 214 -10.00 -16.28 -7.35
N PRO A 215 -9.14 -15.63 -8.16
CA PRO A 215 -8.42 -14.45 -7.73
C PRO A 215 -9.31 -13.27 -7.41
N VAL A 216 -8.93 -12.51 -6.40
CA VAL A 216 -9.46 -11.16 -6.22
C VAL A 216 -8.86 -10.26 -7.29
N SER A 217 -9.71 -9.70 -8.14
CA SER A 217 -9.29 -8.83 -9.25
C SER A 217 -9.29 -7.35 -8.88
N ASN A 218 -10.16 -6.94 -7.97
CA ASN A 218 -10.23 -5.56 -7.48
C ASN A 218 -10.88 -5.51 -6.09
N ILE A 219 -10.53 -4.48 -5.33
CA ILE A 219 -11.14 -4.13 -4.04
C ILE A 219 -11.41 -2.63 -4.04
N GLN A 220 -12.56 -2.23 -3.48
CA GLN A 220 -12.92 -0.84 -3.27
C GLN A 220 -13.57 -0.65 -1.91
N VAL A 221 -13.21 0.43 -1.23
CA VAL A 221 -13.92 0.88 -0.03
C VAL A 221 -15.01 1.84 -0.48
N VAL A 222 -16.26 1.51 -0.17
CA VAL A 222 -17.44 2.30 -0.54
C VAL A 222 -18.08 2.85 0.73
N ARG A 223 -18.14 4.17 0.83
CA ARG A 223 -18.81 4.89 1.91
C ARG A 223 -20.19 5.31 1.42
N SER A 224 -21.20 4.48 1.72
CA SER A 224 -22.62 4.78 1.43
C SER A 224 -23.44 4.49 2.67
N GLY A 225 -24.14 5.48 3.18
CA GLY A 225 -24.87 5.39 4.45
C GLY A 225 -23.98 5.50 5.68
N SER A 226 -24.43 4.95 6.79
CA SER A 226 -23.77 5.08 8.10
C SER A 226 -22.53 4.23 8.27
N MET A 227 -22.33 3.19 7.44
CA MET A 227 -21.22 2.27 7.58
C MET A 227 -20.49 2.04 6.25
N PRO A 228 -19.15 2.19 6.21
CA PRO A 228 -18.37 1.84 5.05
C PRO A 228 -18.40 0.33 4.80
N ARG A 229 -18.25 -0.06 3.54
CA ARG A 229 -18.21 -1.45 3.10
C ARG A 229 -17.04 -1.67 2.16
N VAL A 230 -16.49 -2.87 2.20
CA VAL A 230 -15.50 -3.33 1.24
C VAL A 230 -16.22 -4.10 0.14
N VAL A 231 -16.08 -3.64 -1.09
CA VAL A 231 -16.57 -4.33 -2.29
C VAL A 231 -15.41 -5.07 -2.92
N VAL A 232 -15.50 -6.39 -2.96
CA VAL A 232 -14.47 -7.29 -3.47
C VAL A 232 -14.95 -7.91 -4.77
N LEU A 233 -14.14 -7.82 -5.81
CA LEU A 233 -14.47 -8.30 -7.14
C LEU A 233 -13.56 -9.47 -7.53
N SER A 234 -14.17 -10.48 -8.12
CA SER A 234 -13.47 -11.48 -8.94
C SER A 234 -13.85 -11.29 -10.40
N LYS A 235 -13.37 -12.17 -11.28
CA LYS A 235 -13.78 -12.15 -12.69
C LYS A 235 -15.29 -12.38 -12.90
N HIS A 236 -15.96 -13.08 -11.97
CA HIS A 236 -17.33 -13.57 -12.13
C HIS A 236 -18.29 -13.11 -11.05
N GLU A 237 -17.79 -12.65 -9.91
CA GLU A 237 -18.60 -12.34 -8.73
C GLU A 237 -18.19 -11.01 -8.11
N VAL A 238 -19.17 -10.34 -7.51
CA VAL A 238 -19.00 -9.16 -6.67
C VAL A 238 -19.56 -9.46 -5.30
N LYS A 239 -18.78 -9.27 -4.24
CA LYS A 239 -19.21 -9.42 -2.86
C LYS A 239 -18.98 -8.13 -2.08
N SER A 240 -19.93 -7.79 -1.22
CA SER A 240 -19.85 -6.63 -0.34
C SER A 240 -19.78 -7.11 1.10
N LEU A 241 -18.70 -6.70 1.79
CA LEU A 241 -18.41 -7.08 3.18
C LEU A 241 -18.41 -5.83 4.06
N PRO A 242 -18.74 -5.94 5.34
CA PRO A 242 -18.48 -4.86 6.28
C PRO A 242 -16.97 -4.64 6.39
N VAL A 243 -16.53 -3.39 6.65
CA VAL A 243 -15.10 -3.06 6.87
C VAL A 243 -14.56 -3.66 8.16
N GLN A 244 -15.44 -3.99 9.10
CA GLN A 244 -15.13 -4.50 10.44
C GLN A 244 -16.04 -5.65 10.84
N ARG A 245 -15.62 -6.45 11.80
CA ARG A 245 -16.37 -7.56 12.37
C ARG A 245 -16.26 -7.62 13.89
N CYS A 246 -16.37 -6.45 14.54
CA CYS A 246 -16.27 -6.31 15.99
C CYS A 246 -17.25 -7.22 16.76
N HIS A 247 -18.39 -7.52 16.18
CA HIS A 247 -19.40 -8.41 16.78
C HIS A 247 -19.24 -9.89 16.41
N SER A 248 -18.03 -10.31 16.02
CA SER A 248 -17.76 -11.73 15.75
C SER A 248 -18.02 -12.57 17.00
N SER A 249 -18.64 -13.74 16.84
CA SER A 249 -18.91 -14.68 17.93
C SER A 249 -17.65 -15.18 18.66
N ASN A 250 -16.49 -14.97 18.06
CA ASN A 250 -15.20 -15.36 18.62
C ASN A 250 -14.62 -14.31 19.57
N ILE A 251 -15.22 -13.09 19.66
CA ILE A 251 -14.74 -12.01 20.54
C ILE A 251 -15.67 -11.92 21.73
N GLN A 252 -15.26 -12.49 22.86
CA GLN A 252 -16.09 -12.61 24.06
C GLN A 252 -15.53 -11.83 25.26
N SER A 253 -14.26 -11.41 25.18
CA SER A 253 -13.58 -10.71 26.26
C SER A 253 -12.98 -9.38 25.80
N CYS A 254 -12.62 -8.55 26.79
CA CYS A 254 -11.92 -7.29 26.56
C CYS A 254 -10.57 -7.53 25.88
N ASP A 255 -9.79 -8.49 26.41
CA ASP A 255 -8.47 -8.79 25.87
C ASP A 255 -8.54 -9.28 24.42
N GLU A 256 -9.52 -10.15 24.09
CA GLU A 256 -9.73 -10.57 22.70
C GLU A 256 -10.11 -9.42 21.78
N CYS A 257 -10.94 -8.47 22.24
CA CYS A 257 -11.33 -7.31 21.46
C CYS A 257 -10.15 -6.37 21.19
N VAL A 258 -9.33 -6.12 22.19
CA VAL A 258 -8.15 -5.24 22.06
C VAL A 258 -7.05 -5.93 21.27
N ALA A 259 -6.89 -7.25 21.42
CA ALA A 259 -5.86 -8.02 20.73
C ALA A 259 -6.00 -8.06 19.19
N ILE A 260 -7.20 -7.86 18.64
CA ILE A 260 -7.37 -7.80 17.17
C ILE A 260 -6.74 -6.56 16.56
N GLN A 261 -6.48 -5.51 17.35
CA GLN A 261 -5.88 -4.25 16.91
C GLN A 261 -6.60 -3.63 15.69
N ASP A 262 -7.91 -3.80 15.58
CA ASP A 262 -8.73 -3.26 14.51
C ASP A 262 -9.11 -1.81 14.83
N PRO A 263 -8.73 -0.81 13.99
CA PRO A 263 -9.08 0.59 14.21
C PRO A 263 -10.59 0.86 14.31
N TYR A 264 -11.41 0.02 13.70
CA TYR A 264 -12.87 0.18 13.77
C TYR A 264 -13.47 -0.32 15.07
N CYS A 265 -12.76 -1.15 15.86
CA CYS A 265 -13.29 -1.88 16.99
C CYS A 265 -12.71 -1.40 18.32
N ALA A 266 -13.56 -1.29 19.33
CA ALA A 266 -13.14 -1.06 20.71
C ALA A 266 -14.02 -1.83 21.69
N TRP A 267 -13.47 -2.17 22.85
CA TRP A 267 -14.22 -2.75 23.94
C TRP A 267 -14.96 -1.67 24.72
N ASN A 268 -16.27 -1.82 24.85
CA ASN A 268 -17.07 -0.92 25.66
C ASN A 268 -17.23 -1.53 27.07
N VAL A 269 -16.66 -0.84 28.07
CA VAL A 269 -16.67 -1.28 29.47
C VAL A 269 -18.09 -1.32 30.03
N LYS A 270 -18.99 -0.41 29.61
CA LYS A 270 -20.37 -0.33 30.12
C LYS A 270 -21.25 -1.46 29.60
N SER A 271 -21.15 -1.75 28.30
CA SER A 271 -21.94 -2.83 27.65
C SER A 271 -21.27 -4.19 27.70
N GLN A 272 -19.99 -4.27 28.10
CA GLN A 272 -19.16 -5.47 28.11
C GLN A 272 -19.15 -6.20 26.76
N ARG A 273 -18.96 -5.44 25.68
CA ARG A 273 -18.95 -5.94 24.30
C ARG A 273 -17.91 -5.23 23.45
N CYS A 274 -17.33 -5.97 22.52
CA CYS A 274 -16.58 -5.40 21.42
C CYS A 274 -17.54 -4.74 20.43
N GLN A 275 -17.36 -3.47 20.12
CA GLN A 275 -18.27 -2.70 19.28
C GLN A 275 -17.54 -1.81 18.29
N ASN A 276 -18.26 -1.40 17.25
CA ASN A 276 -17.77 -0.44 16.29
C ASN A 276 -17.70 0.95 16.92
N LEU A 277 -16.57 1.64 16.74
CA LEU A 277 -16.35 3.01 17.18
C LEU A 277 -17.29 4.04 16.54
N GLN A 278 -17.82 3.74 15.35
CA GLN A 278 -18.75 4.64 14.64
C GLN A 278 -20.20 4.52 15.12
N ASP A 279 -20.50 3.59 16.02
CA ASP A 279 -21.83 3.52 16.64
C ASP A 279 -22.00 4.73 17.57
N SER A 280 -22.84 5.67 17.14
CA SER A 280 -23.04 7.01 17.71
C SER A 280 -23.53 7.06 19.15
N SER A 281 -23.76 5.93 19.81
CA SER A 281 -24.21 5.81 21.20
C SER A 281 -23.10 5.59 22.23
N ALA A 282 -21.84 5.39 21.79
CA ALA A 282 -20.75 5.08 22.68
C ALA A 282 -20.07 6.35 23.21
N ASP A 283 -20.06 6.51 24.52
CA ASP A 283 -19.23 7.49 25.21
C ASP A 283 -17.76 7.09 25.06
N SER A 284 -16.96 7.91 24.39
CA SER A 284 -15.53 7.63 24.11
C SER A 284 -14.73 7.31 25.38
N SER A 285 -15.11 7.85 26.53
CA SER A 285 -14.45 7.59 27.82
C SER A 285 -14.64 6.15 28.34
N SER A 286 -15.57 5.40 27.75
CA SER A 286 -15.85 4.00 28.12
C SER A 286 -15.30 2.98 27.12
N LEU A 287 -14.52 3.43 26.14
CA LEU A 287 -13.99 2.58 25.08
C LEU A 287 -12.50 2.29 25.29
N LEU A 288 -12.14 0.99 25.29
CA LEU A 288 -10.76 0.52 25.40
C LEU A 288 -10.29 -0.01 24.04
N GLN A 289 -9.17 0.53 23.58
CA GLN A 289 -8.51 0.13 22.34
C GLN A 289 -7.01 0.40 22.47
N ASN A 290 -6.17 -0.49 21.94
CA ASN A 290 -4.73 -0.28 21.83
C ASN A 290 -4.23 -0.92 20.54
N LEU A 291 -3.99 -0.08 19.52
CA LEU A 291 -3.55 -0.53 18.20
C LEU A 291 -2.05 -0.88 18.16
N GLY A 292 -1.26 -0.39 19.11
CA GLY A 292 0.18 -0.62 19.14
C GLY A 292 0.56 -1.97 19.72
N GLU A 293 0.00 -2.32 20.88
CA GLU A 293 0.41 -3.48 21.65
C GLU A 293 -0.64 -4.60 21.70
N GLY A 294 -1.90 -4.30 21.35
CA GLY A 294 -2.99 -5.27 21.42
C GLY A 294 -3.35 -5.69 22.86
N HIS A 295 -2.96 -4.89 23.83
CA HIS A 295 -3.26 -5.07 25.26
C HIS A 295 -3.63 -3.74 25.90
N HIS A 296 -4.55 -3.76 26.88
CA HIS A 296 -4.96 -2.55 27.57
C HIS A 296 -5.17 -2.82 29.07
N ASP A 297 -4.48 -2.07 29.92
CA ASP A 297 -4.52 -2.24 31.40
C ASP A 297 -5.91 -2.06 31.99
N GLY A 298 -6.81 -1.38 31.30
CA GLY A 298 -8.21 -1.23 31.70
C GLY A 298 -9.08 -2.46 31.45
N CYS A 299 -8.57 -3.51 30.80
CA CYS A 299 -9.28 -4.77 30.66
C CYS A 299 -9.36 -5.48 32.02
N PRO A 300 -10.54 -6.03 32.41
CA PRO A 300 -10.66 -6.81 33.65
C PRO A 300 -9.73 -8.02 33.61
N ALA A 301 -8.96 -8.24 34.67
CA ALA A 301 -8.15 -9.45 34.76
C ALA A 301 -9.06 -10.68 34.59
N VAL A 302 -8.70 -11.58 33.69
CA VAL A 302 -9.42 -12.85 33.54
C VAL A 302 -9.27 -13.62 34.84
N SER A 303 -10.35 -13.70 35.63
CA SER A 303 -10.38 -14.57 36.80
C SER A 303 -10.21 -16.00 36.29
N SER A 304 -9.06 -16.59 36.51
CA SER A 304 -8.76 -17.99 36.22
C SER A 304 -9.57 -18.91 37.17
N THR A 305 -10.88 -19.00 36.92
CA THR A 305 -11.72 -20.04 37.52
C THR A 305 -11.79 -21.19 36.50
N ASN A 306 -10.71 -21.93 36.43
CA ASN A 306 -10.68 -23.38 36.16
C ASN A 306 -9.21 -23.84 36.13
N SER A 307 -8.63 -24.06 37.31
CA SER A 307 -7.50 -24.98 37.47
C SER A 307 -8.05 -26.40 37.28
N GLY A 308 -8.32 -26.78 36.03
CA GLY A 308 -8.45 -28.17 35.68
C GLY A 308 -7.07 -28.81 35.78
N ASN A 309 -6.92 -29.72 36.75
CA ASN A 309 -5.79 -30.60 36.89
C ASN A 309 -5.47 -31.28 35.57
N TYR A 310 -4.41 -30.83 34.88
CA TYR A 310 -3.78 -31.62 33.83
C TYR A 310 -2.86 -32.63 34.53
N GLU A 311 -3.34 -33.85 34.75
CA GLU A 311 -2.48 -34.98 35.00
C GLU A 311 -1.61 -35.20 33.75
N GLU A 312 -0.30 -35.07 33.94
CA GLU A 312 0.70 -35.43 32.92
C GLU A 312 0.60 -36.94 32.66
N MET A 313 0.03 -37.30 31.53
CA MET A 313 0.01 -38.71 31.08
C MET A 313 1.24 -38.93 30.19
N TRP A 314 2.31 -39.47 30.79
CA TRP A 314 3.45 -40.00 30.08
C TRP A 314 3.03 -41.36 29.45
N ILE A 315 3.07 -41.44 28.14
CA ILE A 315 2.94 -42.70 27.40
C ILE A 315 4.33 -43.21 27.08
N PRO A 316 4.66 -44.52 27.34
CA PRO A 316 5.96 -45.10 27.13
C PRO A 316 6.38 -45.26 25.67
#